data_f5d8fe7679ee575e1ab42d0e3eb85e7f
#
_entry.id   f5d8fe7679ee575e1ab42d0e3eb85e7f
#
_cell.length_a   1.000
_cell.length_b   1.000
_cell.length_c   1.000
_cell.angle_alpha   90.00
_cell.angle_beta   90.00
_cell.angle_gamma   90.00
#
_symmetry.space_group_name_H-M   'P 1'
#
loop_
_entity.id
_entity.type
_entity.pdbx_description
1 polymer ?
#
loop_
_entity_poly.entity_id
_entity_poly.type
_entity_poly.pdbx_seq_one_letter_code
_entity_poly.pdbx_strand_id
1 'polypeptide(L)'
;FWTLDADGILKISGQGAMKNWSNEAEVPWDVQRQEITKIEIADGVTSVGAYAFSGCVNVTETVIPDSVQEIGEYAFFTCSGLSSVTIG
;
A
#
# COMPACT_ATOMS: atom_id res chain seq x y z
N PHE A 1 -9.80 6.09 0.77
CA PHE A 1 -9.22 7.33 1.31
C PHE A 1 -7.77 7.10 1.72
N TRP A 2 -6.89 8.01 1.35
CA TRP A 2 -5.47 7.88 1.68
C TRP A 2 -4.87 9.23 2.05
N THR A 3 -3.83 9.19 2.88
CA THR A 3 -3.05 10.37 3.23
C THR A 3 -1.58 10.00 3.23
N LEU A 4 -0.72 10.96 2.90
CA LEU A 4 0.73 10.80 2.96
C LEU A 4 1.27 11.97 3.76
N ASP A 5 1.96 11.68 4.86
CA ASP A 5 2.49 12.74 5.71
C ASP A 5 3.93 13.09 5.37
N ALA A 6 4.49 14.07 6.08
CA ALA A 6 5.83 14.57 5.80
C ALA A 6 6.93 13.54 6.11
N ASP A 7 6.63 12.52 6.90
CA ASP A 7 7.59 11.47 7.24
C ASP A 7 7.58 10.33 6.23
N GLY A 8 6.73 10.41 5.21
CA GLY A 8 6.62 9.37 4.21
C GLY A 8 5.72 8.22 4.61
N ILE A 9 4.85 8.40 5.59
CA ILE A 9 3.91 7.36 6.02
C ILE A 9 2.63 7.48 5.21
N LEU A 10 2.36 6.47 4.38
CA LEU A 10 1.12 6.39 3.62
C LEU A 10 0.09 5.64 4.45
N LYS A 11 -1.02 6.30 4.75
CA LYS A 11 -2.12 5.70 5.52
C LYS A 11 -3.33 5.51 4.62
N ILE A 12 -3.85 4.31 4.60
CA ILE A 12 -5.03 3.94 3.82
C ILE A 12 -6.16 3.64 4.79
N SER A 13 -7.31 4.28 4.61
CA SER A 13 -8.47 4.04 5.47
C SER A 13 -9.74 3.90 4.63
N GLY A 14 -10.80 3.39 5.24
CA GLY A 14 -12.08 3.19 4.60
C GLY A 14 -12.64 1.84 4.94
N GLN A 15 -13.77 1.50 4.28
CA GLN A 15 -14.46 0.24 4.48
C GLN A 15 -14.55 -0.49 3.15
N GLY A 16 -14.20 -1.77 3.14
CA GLY A 16 -14.33 -2.61 1.96
C GLY A 16 -13.03 -2.77 1.17
N ALA A 17 -13.19 -3.24 -0.06
CA ALA A 17 -12.04 -3.59 -0.90
C ALA A 17 -11.39 -2.35 -1.51
N MET A 18 -10.06 -2.38 -1.58
CA MET A 18 -9.30 -1.38 -2.31
C MET A 18 -9.51 -1.61 -3.81
N LYS A 19 -9.51 -0.54 -4.60
CA LYS A 19 -9.64 -0.65 -6.05
C LYS A 19 -8.44 -1.43 -6.62
N ASN A 20 -8.70 -2.21 -7.67
CA ASN A 20 -7.63 -2.83 -8.46
C ASN A 20 -7.29 -1.91 -9.62
N TRP A 21 -6.02 -1.62 -9.81
CA TRP A 21 -5.55 -0.80 -10.92
C TRP A 21 -4.92 -1.68 -11.99
N SER A 22 -4.84 -1.16 -13.21
CA SER A 22 -4.29 -1.91 -14.35
C SER A 22 -2.78 -1.74 -14.49
N ASN A 23 -2.24 -0.68 -13.92
CA ASN A 23 -0.80 -0.42 -13.93
C ASN A 23 -0.46 0.59 -12.84
N GLU A 24 0.84 0.79 -12.63
CA GLU A 24 1.34 1.68 -11.57
C GLU A 24 0.89 3.13 -11.75
N ALA A 25 0.77 3.60 -12.98
CA ALA A 25 0.46 5.00 -13.26
C ALA A 25 -0.97 5.38 -12.87
N GLU A 26 -1.86 4.40 -12.71
CA GLU A 26 -3.25 4.66 -12.32
C GLU A 26 -3.43 4.86 -10.82
N VAL A 27 -2.44 4.49 -10.03
CA VAL A 27 -2.53 4.54 -8.58
C VAL A 27 -2.46 5.99 -8.10
N PRO A 28 -3.37 6.45 -7.20
CA PRO A 28 -3.42 7.86 -6.79
C PRO A 28 -2.11 8.42 -6.25
N TRP A 29 -1.30 7.61 -5.57
CA TRP A 29 -0.03 8.05 -5.00
C TRP A 29 1.17 7.71 -5.87
N ASP A 30 0.95 7.45 -7.13
CA ASP A 30 2.01 7.06 -8.07
C ASP A 30 3.19 8.05 -8.09
N VAL A 31 2.89 9.35 -8.15
CA VAL A 31 3.94 10.37 -8.23
C VAL A 31 4.75 10.49 -6.93
N GLN A 32 4.19 10.05 -5.81
CA GLN A 32 4.86 10.10 -4.51
C GLN A 32 5.45 8.77 -4.09
N ARG A 33 5.39 7.74 -4.92
CA ARG A 33 5.77 6.39 -4.48
C ARG A 33 7.19 6.30 -3.92
N GLN A 34 8.12 7.11 -4.43
CA GLN A 34 9.49 7.09 -3.94
C GLN A 34 9.65 7.81 -2.61
N GLU A 35 8.66 8.61 -2.22
CA GLU A 35 8.67 9.31 -0.95
C GLU A 35 8.05 8.48 0.17
N ILE A 36 7.38 7.40 -0.17
CA ILE A 36 6.71 6.54 0.81
C ILE A 36 7.75 5.64 1.47
N THR A 37 7.81 5.70 2.81
CA THR A 37 8.76 4.89 3.58
C THR A 37 8.07 3.85 4.44
N LYS A 38 6.78 4.02 4.73
CA LYS A 38 5.99 3.09 5.51
C LYS A 38 4.55 3.09 5.00
N ILE A 39 3.90 1.95 5.03
CA ILE A 39 2.51 1.81 4.64
C ILE A 39 1.72 1.29 5.84
N GLU A 40 0.65 2.02 6.21
CA GLU A 40 -0.26 1.61 7.27
C GLU A 40 -1.66 1.49 6.70
N ILE A 41 -2.24 0.31 6.78
CA ILE A 41 -3.58 0.04 6.29
C ILE A 41 -4.49 -0.10 7.50
N ALA A 42 -5.55 0.70 7.56
CA ALA A 42 -6.47 0.72 8.70
C ALA A 42 -7.44 -0.46 8.67
N ASP A 43 -7.95 -0.83 9.85
CA ASP A 43 -9.01 -1.83 9.96
C ASP A 43 -10.21 -1.40 9.12
N GLY A 44 -10.88 -2.37 8.52
CA GLY A 44 -12.02 -2.12 7.66
C GLY A 44 -11.69 -2.28 6.18
N VAL A 45 -10.43 -2.11 5.79
CA VAL A 45 -9.99 -2.38 4.42
C VAL A 45 -9.88 -3.89 4.26
N THR A 46 -10.56 -4.45 3.25
CA THR A 46 -10.66 -5.89 3.09
C THR A 46 -9.73 -6.47 2.02
N SER A 47 -9.15 -5.62 1.18
CA SER A 47 -8.16 -6.10 0.22
C SER A 47 -7.15 -5.02 -0.10
N VAL A 48 -5.94 -5.46 -0.51
CA VAL A 48 -4.93 -4.59 -1.10
C VAL A 48 -5.08 -4.72 -2.61
N GLY A 49 -5.28 -3.61 -3.29
CA GLY A 49 -5.56 -3.61 -4.73
C GLY A 49 -4.35 -3.99 -5.57
N ALA A 50 -4.63 -4.48 -6.78
CA ALA A 50 -3.58 -4.79 -7.75
C ALA A 50 -2.77 -3.52 -8.03
N TYR A 51 -1.46 -3.64 -8.08
CA TYR A 51 -0.51 -2.55 -8.32
C TYR A 51 -0.46 -1.47 -7.24
N ALA A 52 -1.20 -1.64 -6.14
CA ALA A 52 -1.35 -0.57 -5.14
C ALA A 52 -0.02 0.04 -4.68
N PHE A 53 0.95 -0.79 -4.37
CA PHE A 53 2.24 -0.34 -3.85
C PHE A 53 3.41 -0.74 -4.75
N SER A 54 3.11 -1.06 -6.00
CA SER A 54 4.14 -1.43 -6.97
C SER A 54 5.13 -0.28 -7.15
N GLY A 55 6.41 -0.59 -7.11
CA GLY A 55 7.45 0.41 -7.30
C GLY A 55 7.78 1.28 -6.08
N CYS A 56 7.21 0.96 -4.91
CA CYS A 56 7.52 1.68 -3.67
C CYS A 56 8.86 1.19 -3.12
N VAL A 57 9.94 1.59 -3.78
CA VAL A 57 11.27 1.04 -3.51
C VAL A 57 11.87 1.48 -2.17
N ASN A 58 11.35 2.57 -1.59
CA ASN A 58 11.86 3.08 -0.32
C ASN A 58 11.03 2.64 0.90
N VAL A 59 9.95 1.88 0.68
CA VAL A 59 9.15 1.34 1.77
C VAL A 59 9.92 0.23 2.45
N THR A 60 10.12 0.38 3.76
CA THR A 60 10.83 -0.62 4.55
C THR A 60 9.89 -1.42 5.44
N GLU A 61 8.69 -0.90 5.69
CA GLU A 61 7.74 -1.55 6.60
C GLU A 61 6.31 -1.38 6.09
N THR A 62 5.51 -2.44 6.19
CA THR A 62 4.09 -2.41 5.84
C THR A 62 3.31 -3.11 6.94
N VAL A 63 2.23 -2.45 7.40
CA VAL A 63 1.31 -3.02 8.40
C VAL A 63 -0.01 -3.34 7.73
N ILE A 64 -0.38 -4.61 7.74
CA ILE A 64 -1.61 -5.11 7.11
C ILE A 64 -2.53 -5.65 8.21
N PRO A 65 -3.74 -5.08 8.37
CA PRO A 65 -4.65 -5.50 9.44
C PRO A 65 -5.32 -6.84 9.14
N ASP A 66 -5.92 -7.43 10.18
CA ASP A 66 -6.65 -8.70 10.05
C ASP A 66 -7.81 -8.64 9.07
N SER A 67 -8.36 -7.44 8.84
CA SER A 67 -9.50 -7.28 7.95
C SER A 67 -9.14 -7.55 6.48
N VAL A 68 -7.86 -7.47 6.12
CA VAL A 68 -7.43 -7.72 4.74
C VAL A 68 -7.45 -9.21 4.45
N GLN A 69 -8.23 -9.62 3.46
CA GLN A 69 -8.40 -11.02 3.06
C GLN A 69 -7.68 -11.36 1.77
N GLU A 70 -7.37 -10.36 0.96
CA GLU A 70 -6.73 -10.56 -0.34
C GLU A 70 -5.68 -9.48 -0.60
N ILE A 71 -4.62 -9.89 -1.29
CA ILE A 71 -3.60 -8.95 -1.79
C ILE A 71 -3.55 -9.15 -3.29
N GLY A 72 -3.80 -8.07 -4.02
CA GLY A 72 -3.90 -8.11 -5.47
C GLY A 72 -2.59 -8.39 -6.16
N GLU A 73 -2.68 -8.72 -7.46
CA GLU A 73 -1.54 -9.05 -8.29
C GLU A 73 -0.61 -7.84 -8.40
N TYR A 74 0.67 -8.06 -8.23
CA TYR A 74 1.71 -7.02 -8.30
C TYR A 74 1.56 -5.90 -7.26
N ALA A 75 0.79 -6.12 -6.19
CA ALA A 75 0.56 -5.09 -5.18
C ALA A 75 1.87 -4.57 -4.57
N PHE A 76 2.85 -5.44 -4.37
CA PHE A 76 4.16 -5.08 -3.80
C PHE A 76 5.30 -5.34 -4.77
N PHE A 77 5.01 -5.32 -6.07
CA PHE A 77 6.01 -5.59 -7.09
C PHE A 77 7.14 -4.54 -7.03
N THR A 78 8.38 -5.01 -7.07
CA THR A 78 9.59 -4.17 -7.00
C THR A 78 9.70 -3.30 -5.74
N CYS A 79 9.09 -3.71 -4.64
CA CYS A 79 9.31 -3.06 -3.34
C CYS A 79 10.63 -3.55 -2.77
N SER A 80 11.73 -3.17 -3.39
CA SER A 80 13.04 -3.76 -3.10
C SER A 80 13.60 -3.40 -1.73
N GLY A 81 13.11 -2.32 -1.12
CA GLY A 81 13.55 -1.92 0.21
C GLY A 81 12.76 -2.56 1.35
N LEU A 82 11.71 -3.32 1.03
CA LEU A 82 10.80 -3.87 2.03
C LEU A 82 11.49 -4.95 2.84
N SER A 83 11.63 -4.72 4.15
CA SER A 83 12.29 -5.65 5.05
C SER A 83 11.36 -6.20 6.12
N SER A 84 10.17 -5.63 6.30
CA SER A 84 9.23 -6.05 7.33
C SER A 84 7.80 -5.91 6.86
N VAL A 85 7.02 -6.98 6.98
CA VAL A 85 5.58 -6.97 6.72
C VAL A 85 4.90 -7.56 7.95
N THR A 86 4.04 -6.77 8.57
CA THR A 86 3.28 -7.22 9.74
C THR A 86 1.85 -7.51 9.29
N ILE A 87 1.41 -8.74 9.49
CA ILE A 87 0.08 -9.18 9.11
C ILE A 87 -0.69 -9.53 10.37
N GLY A 88 -1.81 -8.87 10.50
CA GLY A 88 -2.76 -9.16 11.52
C GLY A 88 -2.65 -8.71 12.84
#